data_9dd980ef550b6310c574766acf2d1a57
#
_entry.id   9dd980ef550b6310c574766acf2d1a57
#
_cell.length_a   1.000
_cell.length_b   1.000
_cell.length_c   1.000
_cell.angle_alpha   90.00
_cell.angle_beta   90.00
_cell.angle_gamma   90.00
#
_symmetry.space_group_name_H-M   'P 1'
#
loop_
_entity.id
_entity.type
_entity.pdbx_description
1 polymer ?
#
loop_
_entity_poly.entity_id
_entity_poly.type
_entity_poly.pdbx_seq_one_letter_code
_entity_poly.pdbx_strand_id
1 'polypeptide(L)' 'MDTVDKKVNWYEEELDRFYGHNNKGYIFGIYCYDGEDIIDVQWYKTEEERDIAYG' A
#
# COMPACT_ATOMS: atom_id res chain seq x y z
N MET A 1 18.43 -9.38 0.68
CA MET A 1 17.45 -8.56 -0.01
C MET A 1 16.59 -7.84 1.02
N ASP A 2 16.71 -6.54 1.06
CA ASP A 2 16.05 -5.77 2.12
C ASP A 2 14.82 -5.08 1.55
N THR A 3 13.66 -5.49 2.02
CA THR A 3 12.43 -4.83 1.66
C THR A 3 12.03 -3.86 2.77
N VAL A 4 11.37 -2.78 2.39
CA VAL A 4 10.91 -1.76 3.31
C VAL A 4 9.44 -1.48 3.06
N ASP A 5 8.66 -1.50 4.13
CA ASP A 5 7.25 -1.17 4.06
C ASP A 5 7.06 0.29 4.44
N LYS A 6 6.24 1.01 3.68
CA LYS A 6 5.92 2.40 3.98
C LYS A 6 4.42 2.60 4.03
N LYS A 7 3.96 3.34 5.03
CA LYS A 7 2.55 3.70 5.14
C LYS A 7 2.27 4.90 4.24
N VAL A 8 1.17 4.86 3.52
CA VAL A 8 0.73 5.97 2.69
C VAL A 8 -0.72 6.28 2.97
N ASN A 9 -1.09 7.55 2.74
CA ASN A 9 -2.44 8.04 2.97
C ASN A 9 -3.04 8.63 1.69
N TRP A 10 -2.61 8.14 0.54
CA TRP A 10 -3.16 8.62 -0.73
C TRP A 10 -3.38 7.45 -1.66
N TYR A 11 -4.29 7.65 -2.59
CA TYR A 11 -4.60 6.68 -3.61
C TYR A 11 -3.79 6.99 -4.87
N GLU A 12 -3.16 5.97 -5.42
CA GLU A 12 -2.49 6.10 -6.70
C GLU A 12 -3.11 5.13 -7.69
N GLU A 13 -3.77 5.70 -8.67
CA GLU A 13 -4.47 4.93 -9.68
C GLU A 13 -3.53 4.00 -10.45
N GLU A 14 -2.32 4.44 -10.71
CA GLU A 14 -1.34 3.62 -11.39
C GLU A 14 -1.01 2.35 -10.63
N LEU A 15 -0.82 2.48 -9.34
CA LEU A 15 -0.50 1.33 -8.50
C LEU A 15 -1.69 0.39 -8.38
N ASP A 16 -2.89 0.94 -8.30
CA ASP A 16 -4.08 0.11 -8.28
C ASP A 16 -4.20 -0.70 -9.58
N ARG A 17 -3.84 -0.10 -10.70
CA ARG A 17 -3.89 -0.78 -11.99
C ARG A 17 -2.97 -1.99 -12.03
N PHE A 18 -1.79 -1.85 -11.46
CA PHE A 18 -0.80 -2.92 -11.47
C PHE A 18 -1.08 -3.99 -10.43
N TYR A 19 -1.52 -3.59 -9.26
CA TYR A 19 -1.70 -4.52 -8.16
C TYR A 19 -3.16 -4.89 -7.92
N GLY A 20 -4.08 -4.07 -8.41
CA GLY A 20 -5.50 -4.39 -8.46
C GLY A 20 -6.15 -4.71 -7.14
N HIS A 21 -5.66 -4.14 -6.06
CA HIS A 21 -6.13 -4.48 -4.73
C HIS A 21 -6.96 -3.40 -4.06
N ASN A 22 -7.13 -2.26 -4.70
CA ASN A 22 -7.90 -1.19 -4.11
C ASN A 22 -9.39 -1.39 -4.40
N ASN A 23 -10.18 -1.45 -3.37
CA ASN A 23 -11.63 -1.59 -3.50
C ASN A 23 -12.30 -0.22 -3.43
N LYS A 24 -12.06 0.61 -4.43
CA LYS A 24 -12.78 1.86 -4.63
C LYS A 24 -12.68 2.83 -3.45
N GLY A 25 -11.70 3.67 -3.49
CA GLY A 25 -11.61 4.77 -2.54
C GLY A 25 -10.86 4.47 -1.26
N TYR A 26 -10.26 3.30 -1.16
CA TYR A 26 -9.36 3.06 -0.07
C TYR A 26 -8.10 3.88 -0.32
N ILE A 27 -7.76 4.71 0.64
CA ILE A 27 -6.59 5.59 0.51
C ILE A 27 -5.48 5.22 1.49
N PHE A 28 -5.75 4.33 2.43
CA PHE A 28 -4.76 3.94 3.41
C PHE A 28 -4.06 2.69 2.91
N GLY A 29 -2.79 2.82 2.61
CA GLY A 29 -2.05 1.73 2.01
C GLY A 29 -0.72 1.46 2.67
N ILE A 30 -0.17 0.31 2.35
CA ILE A 30 1.18 -0.08 2.72
C ILE A 30 1.89 -0.45 1.42
N TYR A 31 2.95 0.28 1.10
CA TYR A 31 3.76 0.02 -0.08
C TYR A 31 4.99 -0.76 0.37
N CYS A 32 5.24 -1.86 -0.29
CA CYS A 32 6.44 -2.64 -0.05
C CYS A 32 7.46 -2.35 -1.14
N TYR A 33 8.63 -1.89 -0.74
CA TYR A 33 9.71 -1.53 -1.66
C TYR A 33 10.83 -2.55 -1.57
N ASP A 34 11.43 -2.83 -2.72
CA ASP A 34 12.70 -3.55 -2.79
C ASP A 34 13.67 -2.60 -3.48
N GLY A 35 14.51 -1.94 -2.68
CA GLY A 35 15.34 -0.87 -3.19
C GLY A 35 14.47 0.33 -3.60
N GLU A 36 14.47 0.65 -4.87
CA GLU A 36 13.67 1.75 -5.41
C GLU A 36 12.36 1.27 -6.05
N ASP A 37 12.19 -0.02 -6.14
CA ASP A 37 11.05 -0.59 -6.84
C ASP A 37 9.94 -0.97 -5.88
N ILE A 38 8.71 -0.67 -6.27
CA ILE A 38 7.54 -1.11 -5.51
C ILE A 38 7.21 -2.52 -5.99
N ILE A 39 7.21 -3.47 -5.06
CA ILE A 39 6.96 -4.88 -5.38
C ILE A 39 5.60 -5.35 -4.90
N ASP A 40 4.95 -4.60 -4.01
CA ASP A 40 3.63 -4.95 -3.55
C ASP A 40 2.94 -3.73 -2.94
N VAL A 41 1.63 -3.72 -3.00
CA VAL A 41 0.82 -2.67 -2.39
C VAL A 41 -0.41 -3.32 -1.78
N GLN A 42 -0.73 -2.93 -0.55
CA GLN A 42 -1.94 -3.40 0.11
C GLN A 42 -2.76 -2.19 0.53
N TRP A 43 -4.07 -2.25 0.30
CA TRP A 43 -4.97 -1.16 0.61
C TRP A 43 -5.90 -1.55 1.75
N TYR A 44 -6.22 -0.58 2.59
CA TYR A 44 -7.07 -0.79 3.75
C TYR A 44 -8.18 0.25 3.79
N LYS A 45 -9.28 -0.12 4.38
CA LYS A 45 -10.46 0.73 4.44
C LYS A 45 -10.27 1.91 5.40
N THR A 46 -9.59 1.68 6.50
CA THR A 46 -9.37 2.70 7.52
C THR A 46 -7.90 2.79 7.88
N GLU A 47 -7.51 3.96 8.39
CA GLU A 47 -6.15 4.15 8.87
C GLU A 47 -5.80 3.18 9.99
N GLU A 48 -6.76 2.93 10.86
CA GLU A 48 -6.55 2.02 11.98
C GLU A 48 -6.24 0.61 11.50
N GLU A 49 -7.01 0.11 10.53
CA GLU A 49 -6.76 -1.21 9.96
C GLU A 49 -5.39 -1.27 9.32
N ARG A 50 -5.01 -0.22 8.57
CA ARG A 50 -3.72 -0.14 7.94
C ARG A 50 -2.60 -0.17 8.98
N ASP A 51 -2.75 0.60 10.06
CA ASP A 51 -1.73 0.69 11.07
C ASP A 51 -1.55 -0.62 11.83
N ILE A 52 -2.63 -1.33 12.08
CA ILE A 52 -2.57 -2.65 12.71
C ILE A 52 -1.81 -3.63 11.82
N ALA A 53 -2.10 -3.61 10.53
CA ALA A 53 -1.42 -4.49 9.59
C ALA A 53 0.06 -4.14 9.42
N TYR A 54 0.37 -2.85 9.51
CA TYR A 54 1.74 -2.40 9.39
C TYR A 54 2.59 -2.87 10.57
N GLY A 55 1.98 -2.99 11.69
CA GLY A 55 2.66 -3.42 12.91
C GLY A 55 3.12 -2.29 13.73
#